data_30b153146628057ed7286592a2a27ade
#
_entry.id   30b153146628057ed7286592a2a27ade
#
_cell.length_a   1.000
_cell.length_b   1.000
_cell.length_c   1.000
_cell.angle_alpha   90.00
_cell.angle_beta   90.00
_cell.angle_gamma   90.00
#
_symmetry.space_group_name_H-M   'P 1'
#
loop_
_entity.id
_entity.type
_entity.pdbx_description
1 polymer ?
#
loop_
_entity_poly.entity_id
_entity_poly.type
_entity_poly.pdbx_seq_one_letter_code
_entity_poly.pdbx_strand_id
1 'polypeptide(L)'
;MAQQVETAFNQAMVVGESPLWVPEEQALYWVDIEGFAVHRLQTANGAHTAWKMASEPSTLARNAAGGLVVALRSGFARLDTKNGELTEIIASPFDRATTRFNDGKVDAAGRFWVGTIYEPRDQQAAEMYVLERGQLRKAWSGGMTTSNGLAFSPDNRTMYHADTPSHRITRFDFDAQTGSFSNQQELRAFSKDKTAPDYGGRPDGAAVDSEGNYWVAMFEGARIIKLSPAGEQLDEIRLPVKCPTMVAFGGADLRTLYITSAGNRKAEELAEYPLSGRLLSVRVPVAGRLEAAYVE
;
A
#
# COMPACT_ATOMS: atom_id res chain seq x y z
N MET A 1 -7.77 1.46 -26.64
CA MET A 1 -6.36 1.05 -26.82
C MET A 1 -5.96 0.30 -25.57
N ALA A 2 -5.26 -0.84 -25.68
CA ALA A 2 -4.76 -1.55 -24.51
C ALA A 2 -3.82 -0.63 -23.70
N GLN A 3 -3.97 -0.61 -22.38
CA GLN A 3 -3.11 0.17 -21.50
C GLN A 3 -1.71 -0.47 -21.51
N GLN A 4 -0.71 0.27 -21.94
CA GLN A 4 0.67 -0.22 -22.00
C GLN A 4 1.30 -0.10 -20.62
N VAL A 5 1.66 -1.25 -20.02
CA VAL A 5 2.41 -1.32 -18.77
C VAL A 5 3.89 -1.18 -19.07
N GLU A 6 4.58 -0.30 -18.37
CA GLU A 6 6.00 0.01 -18.53
C GLU A 6 6.76 -0.28 -17.22
N THR A 7 8.06 -0.51 -17.31
CA THR A 7 8.94 -0.60 -16.15
C THR A 7 9.41 0.80 -15.77
N ALA A 8 8.90 1.33 -14.66
CA ALA A 8 9.30 2.64 -14.15
C ALA A 8 10.69 2.60 -13.46
N PHE A 9 11.03 1.47 -12.82
CA PHE A 9 12.35 1.25 -12.21
C PHE A 9 12.77 -0.21 -12.37
N ASN A 10 13.98 -0.44 -12.89
CA ASN A 10 14.38 -1.74 -13.40
C ASN A 10 15.06 -2.67 -12.36
N GLN A 11 15.49 -2.14 -11.21
CA GLN A 11 16.02 -2.98 -10.12
C GLN A 11 14.86 -3.69 -9.43
N ALA A 12 15.00 -5.01 -9.24
CA ALA A 12 14.02 -5.80 -8.51
C ALA A 12 14.17 -5.60 -7.00
N MET A 13 13.03 -5.39 -6.32
CA MET A 13 12.89 -5.40 -4.87
C MET A 13 12.66 -6.84 -4.40
N VAL A 14 13.02 -7.14 -3.17
CA VAL A 14 12.64 -8.39 -2.53
C VAL A 14 11.13 -8.39 -2.28
N VAL A 15 10.60 -7.35 -1.63
CA VAL A 15 9.17 -7.09 -1.51
C VAL A 15 8.95 -5.58 -1.65
N GLY A 16 8.69 -5.13 -2.87
CA GLY A 16 8.34 -3.74 -3.13
C GLY A 16 6.93 -3.45 -2.63
N GLU A 17 6.75 -2.31 -1.89
CA GLU A 17 5.49 -1.94 -1.25
C GLU A 17 5.35 -0.44 -1.06
N SER A 18 4.15 0.00 -0.66
CA SER A 18 3.84 1.38 -0.25
C SER A 18 4.35 2.45 -1.21
N PRO A 19 4.00 2.40 -2.51
CA PRO A 19 4.35 3.48 -3.42
C PRO A 19 3.63 4.76 -2.98
N LEU A 20 4.39 5.87 -2.96
CA LEU A 20 3.93 7.16 -2.48
C LEU A 20 4.46 8.28 -3.38
N TRP A 21 3.55 9.03 -3.99
CA TRP A 21 3.91 10.19 -4.82
C TRP A 21 4.08 11.45 -3.98
N VAL A 22 5.20 12.13 -4.15
CA VAL A 22 5.52 13.42 -3.52
C VAL A 22 5.56 14.50 -4.61
N PRO A 23 4.48 15.27 -4.79
CA PRO A 23 4.34 16.19 -5.91
C PRO A 23 5.30 17.36 -5.84
N GLU A 24 5.67 17.85 -4.66
CA GLU A 24 6.61 18.93 -4.45
C GLU A 24 8.00 18.59 -5.00
N GLU A 25 8.32 17.29 -5.00
CA GLU A 25 9.60 16.77 -5.50
C GLU A 25 9.47 16.14 -6.90
N GLN A 26 8.26 15.96 -7.42
CA GLN A 26 7.99 15.16 -8.62
C GLN A 26 8.68 13.79 -8.54
N ALA A 27 8.61 13.16 -7.38
CA ALA A 27 9.29 11.92 -7.05
C ALA A 27 8.32 10.86 -6.52
N LEU A 28 8.61 9.61 -6.86
CA LEU A 28 7.97 8.45 -6.27
C LEU A 28 8.88 7.86 -5.19
N TYR A 29 8.29 7.57 -4.04
CA TYR A 29 8.91 6.81 -2.97
C TYR A 29 8.24 5.45 -2.85
N TRP A 30 8.96 4.45 -2.37
CA TRP A 30 8.43 3.13 -2.01
C TRP A 30 9.36 2.44 -1.02
N VAL A 31 8.92 1.34 -0.42
CA VAL A 31 9.75 0.50 0.43
C VAL A 31 10.12 -0.81 -0.27
N ASP A 32 11.26 -1.36 0.09
CA ASP A 32 11.57 -2.78 -0.04
C ASP A 32 11.60 -3.37 1.37
N ILE A 33 10.51 -4.07 1.74
CA ILE A 33 10.31 -4.57 3.10
C ILE A 33 11.46 -5.48 3.52
N GLU A 34 11.67 -6.57 2.77
CA GLU A 34 12.71 -7.57 3.04
C GLU A 34 14.10 -7.15 2.53
N GLY A 35 14.17 -6.12 1.69
CA GLY A 35 15.41 -5.45 1.30
C GLY A 35 15.87 -4.40 2.31
N PHE A 36 15.06 -4.11 3.34
CA PHE A 36 15.34 -3.14 4.40
C PHE A 36 15.70 -1.76 3.85
N ALA A 37 14.89 -1.22 2.95
CA ALA A 37 15.20 0.05 2.33
C ALA A 37 13.95 0.88 2.03
N VAL A 38 14.10 2.20 2.10
CA VAL A 38 13.21 3.18 1.50
C VAL A 38 13.87 3.69 0.22
N HIS A 39 13.13 3.74 -0.86
CA HIS A 39 13.60 4.14 -2.18
C HIS A 39 12.93 5.44 -2.63
N ARG A 40 13.62 6.21 -3.46
CA ARG A 40 13.14 7.42 -4.14
C ARG A 40 13.56 7.39 -5.61
N LEU A 41 12.62 7.64 -6.48
CA LEU A 41 12.84 7.82 -7.92
C LEU A 41 12.40 9.22 -8.34
N GLN A 42 13.33 10.02 -8.84
CA GLN A 42 13.03 11.28 -9.53
C GLN A 42 12.53 10.94 -10.93
N THR A 43 11.25 11.12 -11.19
CA THR A 43 10.64 10.64 -12.44
C THR A 43 11.08 11.42 -13.68
N ALA A 44 11.53 12.67 -13.53
CA ALA A 44 11.95 13.51 -14.65
C ALA A 44 13.29 13.06 -15.28
N ASN A 45 14.20 12.46 -14.52
CA ASN A 45 15.55 12.12 -14.98
C ASN A 45 15.99 10.71 -14.60
N GLY A 46 15.16 9.93 -13.90
CA GLY A 46 15.47 8.57 -13.46
C GLY A 46 16.45 8.47 -12.30
N ALA A 47 16.83 9.60 -11.66
CA ALA A 47 17.75 9.57 -10.52
C ALA A 47 17.13 8.80 -9.35
N HIS A 48 17.89 7.85 -8.80
CA HIS A 48 17.46 6.97 -7.74
C HIS A 48 18.32 7.17 -6.48
N THR A 49 17.65 7.15 -5.35
CA THR A 49 18.25 7.17 -4.01
C THR A 49 17.63 6.05 -3.18
N ALA A 50 18.41 5.41 -2.33
CA ALA A 50 17.91 4.44 -1.37
C ALA A 50 18.55 4.67 0.01
N TRP A 51 17.72 4.58 1.05
CA TRP A 51 18.14 4.65 2.45
C TRP A 51 17.93 3.29 3.10
N LYS A 52 19.01 2.74 3.65
CA LYS A 52 18.96 1.50 4.42
C LYS A 52 18.29 1.72 5.77
N MET A 53 17.40 0.79 6.13
CA MET A 53 16.71 0.77 7.41
C MET A 53 17.29 -0.32 8.31
N ALA A 54 17.30 -0.07 9.61
CA ALA A 54 17.73 -1.06 10.61
C ALA A 54 16.64 -2.10 10.93
N SER A 55 15.40 -1.82 10.50
CA SER A 55 14.22 -2.68 10.67
C SER A 55 13.40 -2.63 9.39
N GLU A 56 12.55 -3.64 9.15
CA GLU A 56 11.73 -3.71 7.92
C GLU A 56 10.80 -2.51 7.83
N PRO A 57 10.93 -1.67 6.78
CA PRO A 57 9.96 -0.62 6.47
C PRO A 57 8.72 -1.26 5.83
N SER A 58 7.53 -0.87 6.24
CA SER A 58 6.28 -1.46 5.74
C SER A 58 5.48 -0.48 4.91
N THR A 59 5.31 0.74 5.40
CA THR A 59 4.51 1.75 4.73
C THR A 59 5.05 3.16 5.02
N LEU A 60 4.74 4.07 4.10
CA LEU A 60 5.22 5.45 4.09
C LEU A 60 4.05 6.43 4.14
N ALA A 61 4.27 7.56 4.78
CA ALA A 61 3.43 8.74 4.67
C ALA A 61 4.27 9.99 4.42
N ARG A 62 3.74 10.94 3.66
CA ARG A 62 4.30 12.29 3.62
C ARG A 62 4.18 12.90 5.01
N ASN A 63 5.18 13.61 5.48
CA ASN A 63 5.07 14.42 6.69
C ASN A 63 4.76 15.89 6.28
N ALA A 64 3.73 16.48 6.86
CA ALA A 64 3.38 17.89 6.61
C ALA A 64 4.51 18.87 6.96
N ALA A 65 5.37 18.49 7.91
CA ALA A 65 6.57 19.26 8.29
C ALA A 65 7.78 19.02 7.35
N GLY A 66 7.63 18.16 6.33
CA GLY A 66 8.68 17.76 5.39
C GLY A 66 9.28 16.39 5.69
N GLY A 67 9.84 15.75 4.66
CA GLY A 67 10.29 14.36 4.73
C GLY A 67 9.14 13.35 4.80
N LEU A 68 9.42 12.18 5.35
CA LEU A 68 8.47 11.07 5.43
C LEU A 68 8.32 10.58 6.88
N VAL A 69 7.16 9.99 7.17
CA VAL A 69 6.98 9.08 8.30
C VAL A 69 7.00 7.66 7.77
N VAL A 70 7.81 6.81 8.38
CA VAL A 70 8.01 5.40 8.01
C VAL A 70 7.50 4.52 9.14
N ALA A 71 6.59 3.61 8.84
CA ALA A 71 6.25 2.53 9.76
C ALA A 71 7.24 1.38 9.56
N LEU A 72 7.98 1.06 10.59
CA LEU A 72 9.00 0.01 10.67
C LEU A 72 8.51 -1.13 11.58
N ARG A 73 9.04 -2.35 11.47
CA ARG A 73 8.79 -3.39 12.48
C ARG A 73 9.09 -2.88 13.91
N SER A 74 10.09 -2.02 14.05
CA SER A 74 10.50 -1.45 15.35
C SER A 74 9.59 -0.35 15.89
N GLY A 75 8.77 0.28 15.05
CA GLY A 75 7.92 1.42 15.43
C GLY A 75 7.78 2.44 14.29
N PHE A 76 7.45 3.66 14.63
CA PHE A 76 7.39 4.77 13.66
C PHE A 76 8.61 5.67 13.79
N ALA A 77 9.14 6.09 12.65
CA ALA A 77 10.25 7.03 12.58
C ALA A 77 9.99 8.10 11.51
N ARG A 78 10.55 9.30 11.74
CA ARG A 78 10.66 10.33 10.73
C ARG A 78 11.93 10.09 9.92
N LEU A 79 11.82 10.11 8.60
CA LEU A 79 12.95 10.09 7.67
C LEU A 79 13.15 11.48 7.05
N ASP A 80 14.27 12.12 7.34
CA ASP A 80 14.73 13.29 6.59
C ASP A 80 15.29 12.83 5.23
N THR A 81 14.57 13.11 4.17
CA THR A 81 14.93 12.68 2.81
C THR A 81 16.11 13.44 2.21
N LYS A 82 16.61 14.49 2.87
CA LYS A 82 17.78 15.27 2.43
C LYS A 82 19.10 14.62 2.86
N ASN A 83 19.14 14.07 4.07
CA ASN A 83 20.35 13.50 4.67
C ASN A 83 20.22 12.02 5.05
N GLY A 84 19.00 11.45 5.02
CA GLY A 84 18.73 10.05 5.39
C GLY A 84 18.65 9.81 6.90
N GLU A 85 18.61 10.86 7.71
CA GLU A 85 18.49 10.74 9.16
C GLU A 85 17.13 10.19 9.55
N LEU A 86 17.13 9.17 10.44
CA LEU A 86 15.94 8.59 11.06
C LEU A 86 15.83 9.06 12.50
N THR A 87 14.69 9.66 12.83
CA THR A 87 14.33 10.03 14.20
C THR A 87 13.15 9.20 14.65
N GLU A 88 13.30 8.39 15.70
CA GLU A 88 12.20 7.61 16.26
C GLU A 88 11.08 8.54 16.76
N ILE A 89 9.83 8.18 16.43
CA ILE A 89 8.62 8.83 16.94
C ILE A 89 8.08 8.02 18.12
N ILE A 90 7.87 6.70 17.92
CA ILE A 90 7.32 5.81 18.94
C ILE A 90 7.62 4.36 18.57
N ALA A 91 7.94 3.53 19.58
CA ALA A 91 8.19 2.10 19.40
C ALA A 91 6.91 1.32 19.06
N SER A 92 7.05 0.17 18.37
CA SER A 92 5.94 -0.72 18.08
C SER A 92 5.35 -1.33 19.37
N PRO A 93 4.01 -1.45 19.45
CA PRO A 93 3.34 -1.88 20.69
C PRO A 93 3.08 -3.40 20.75
N PHE A 94 3.59 -4.17 19.80
CA PHE A 94 3.35 -5.60 19.62
C PHE A 94 4.65 -6.42 19.74
N ASP A 95 4.50 -7.75 19.83
CA ASP A 95 5.64 -8.67 19.76
C ASP A 95 6.23 -8.70 18.34
N ARG A 96 7.44 -8.18 18.21
CA ARG A 96 8.16 -8.09 16.93
C ARG A 96 8.62 -9.45 16.39
N ALA A 97 8.60 -10.51 17.19
CA ALA A 97 8.94 -11.85 16.72
C ALA A 97 7.83 -12.46 15.85
N THR A 98 6.59 -11.98 16.01
CA THR A 98 5.41 -12.53 15.32
C THR A 98 4.65 -11.51 14.51
N THR A 99 4.92 -10.21 14.71
CA THR A 99 4.10 -9.14 14.13
C THR A 99 4.97 -8.01 13.58
N ARG A 100 4.60 -7.45 12.48
CA ARG A 100 5.12 -6.19 11.95
C ARG A 100 3.98 -5.30 11.45
N PHE A 101 4.26 -4.02 11.29
CA PHE A 101 3.36 -3.17 10.48
C PHE A 101 3.31 -3.66 9.03
N ASN A 102 2.23 -3.37 8.34
CA ASN A 102 2.01 -3.72 6.95
C ASN A 102 1.51 -2.49 6.16
N ASP A 103 0.35 -2.53 5.56
CA ASP A 103 -0.21 -1.43 4.77
C ASP A 103 -0.76 -0.31 5.67
N GLY A 104 -0.76 0.92 5.14
CA GLY A 104 -1.30 2.08 5.84
C GLY A 104 -1.59 3.27 4.92
N LYS A 105 -2.44 4.17 5.42
CA LYS A 105 -2.85 5.42 4.76
C LYS A 105 -3.03 6.54 5.76
N VAL A 106 -2.80 7.77 5.31
CA VAL A 106 -3.14 8.96 6.08
C VAL A 106 -4.56 9.40 5.74
N ASP A 107 -5.38 9.64 6.76
CA ASP A 107 -6.72 10.20 6.57
C ASP A 107 -6.70 11.73 6.39
N ALA A 108 -7.86 12.30 6.06
CA ALA A 108 -7.98 13.73 5.80
C ALA A 108 -7.68 14.63 7.00
N ALA A 109 -7.69 14.09 8.23
CA ALA A 109 -7.30 14.81 9.44
C ALA A 109 -5.81 14.71 9.76
N GLY A 110 -5.02 14.04 8.91
CA GLY A 110 -3.57 13.89 9.07
C GLY A 110 -3.16 12.77 10.03
N ARG A 111 -4.06 11.84 10.37
CA ARG A 111 -3.75 10.65 11.18
C ARG A 111 -3.24 9.53 10.28
N PHE A 112 -2.13 8.91 10.66
CA PHE A 112 -1.57 7.77 9.93
C PHE A 112 -2.11 6.46 10.48
N TRP A 113 -3.00 5.83 9.72
CA TRP A 113 -3.57 4.52 9.98
C TRP A 113 -2.67 3.45 9.42
N VAL A 114 -2.27 2.48 10.23
CA VAL A 114 -1.37 1.41 9.81
C VAL A 114 -1.83 0.09 10.43
N GLY A 115 -2.10 -0.87 9.57
CA GLY A 115 -2.41 -2.22 9.98
C GLY A 115 -1.17 -3.08 10.14
N THR A 116 -1.35 -4.26 10.73
CA THR A 116 -0.29 -5.23 10.93
C THR A 116 -0.50 -6.50 10.12
N ILE A 117 0.54 -7.30 10.02
CA ILE A 117 0.47 -8.70 9.67
C ILE A 117 0.88 -9.55 10.87
N TYR A 118 0.08 -10.56 11.18
CA TYR A 118 0.47 -11.63 12.08
C TYR A 118 1.13 -12.74 11.27
N GLU A 119 2.46 -12.81 11.33
CA GLU A 119 3.28 -13.61 10.41
C GLU A 119 3.11 -15.12 10.54
N PRO A 120 2.83 -15.70 11.73
CA PRO A 120 2.52 -17.12 11.83
C PRO A 120 1.27 -17.53 11.03
N ARG A 121 0.29 -16.61 10.85
CA ARG A 121 -0.94 -16.79 10.04
C ARG A 121 -1.82 -17.95 10.45
N ASP A 122 -1.67 -18.44 11.67
CA ASP A 122 -2.47 -19.52 12.26
C ASP A 122 -3.72 -19.01 12.98
N GLN A 123 -3.83 -17.68 13.15
CA GLN A 123 -4.98 -17.00 13.75
C GLN A 123 -5.14 -15.59 13.19
N GLN A 124 -6.33 -15.01 13.38
CA GLN A 124 -6.65 -13.66 12.97
C GLN A 124 -6.25 -12.64 14.05
N ALA A 125 -4.94 -12.50 14.29
CA ALA A 125 -4.38 -11.69 15.37
C ALA A 125 -3.77 -10.36 14.88
N ALA A 126 -3.97 -9.97 13.62
CA ALA A 126 -3.54 -8.67 13.15
C ALA A 126 -4.40 -7.55 13.74
N GLU A 127 -3.83 -6.35 13.79
CA GLU A 127 -4.39 -5.19 14.46
C GLU A 127 -4.23 -3.94 13.57
N MET A 128 -5.07 -2.95 13.78
CA MET A 128 -4.97 -1.63 13.15
C MET A 128 -4.61 -0.60 14.22
N TYR A 129 -3.61 0.21 13.93
CA TYR A 129 -3.14 1.31 14.78
C TYR A 129 -3.31 2.65 14.08
N VAL A 130 -3.40 3.71 14.86
CA VAL A 130 -3.45 5.09 14.40
C VAL A 130 -2.38 5.89 15.12
N LEU A 131 -1.44 6.42 14.34
CA LEU A 131 -0.51 7.43 14.80
C LEU A 131 -1.14 8.80 14.61
N GLU A 132 -1.32 9.54 15.69
CA GLU A 132 -1.90 10.87 15.72
C GLU A 132 -1.07 11.76 16.64
N ARG A 133 -0.47 12.82 16.11
CA ARG A 133 0.38 13.77 16.86
C ARG A 133 1.43 13.10 17.75
N GLY A 134 2.14 12.12 17.20
CA GLY A 134 3.17 11.35 17.90
C GLY A 134 2.66 10.31 18.89
N GLN A 135 1.34 10.19 19.06
CA GLN A 135 0.73 9.20 19.94
C GLN A 135 0.18 8.02 19.13
N LEU A 136 0.38 6.80 19.60
CA LEU A 136 -0.09 5.59 18.95
C LEU A 136 -1.24 4.97 19.75
N ARG A 137 -2.38 4.75 19.09
CA ARG A 137 -3.52 4.06 19.67
C ARG A 137 -3.93 2.86 18.81
N LYS A 138 -4.40 1.80 19.44
CA LYS A 138 -5.06 0.70 18.75
C LYS A 138 -6.49 1.11 18.39
N ALA A 139 -6.82 0.97 17.11
CA ALA A 139 -8.14 1.31 16.59
C ALA A 139 -9.03 0.07 16.39
N TRP A 140 -8.43 -1.07 16.03
CA TRP A 140 -9.16 -2.30 15.74
C TRP A 140 -8.26 -3.50 16.00
N SER A 141 -8.82 -4.61 16.51
CA SER A 141 -8.11 -5.87 16.74
C SER A 141 -9.00 -7.06 16.41
N GLY A 142 -8.35 -8.12 15.90
CA GLY A 142 -9.01 -9.37 15.52
C GLY A 142 -9.79 -9.30 14.19
N GLY A 143 -10.20 -10.47 13.71
CA GLY A 143 -10.96 -10.59 12.47
C GLY A 143 -10.13 -10.41 11.19
N MET A 144 -8.80 -10.22 11.30
CA MET A 144 -7.86 -10.12 10.19
C MET A 144 -6.51 -10.77 10.51
N THR A 145 -5.84 -11.26 9.48
CA THR A 145 -4.50 -11.87 9.56
C THR A 145 -3.45 -10.98 8.94
N THR A 146 -3.80 -10.30 7.82
CA THR A 146 -2.91 -9.41 7.08
C THR A 146 -3.72 -8.20 6.64
N SER A 147 -3.54 -7.10 7.33
CA SER A 147 -4.18 -5.82 6.99
C SER A 147 -3.58 -5.25 5.72
N ASN A 148 -4.43 -5.00 4.73
CA ASN A 148 -4.10 -4.46 3.42
C ASN A 148 -5.23 -3.59 2.86
N GLY A 149 -5.00 -3.00 1.70
CA GLY A 149 -5.97 -2.28 0.90
C GLY A 149 -6.63 -1.10 1.60
N LEU A 150 -5.94 -0.50 2.59
CA LEU A 150 -6.47 0.64 3.29
C LEU A 150 -6.56 1.86 2.38
N ALA A 151 -7.75 2.43 2.27
CA ALA A 151 -8.00 3.64 1.49
C ALA A 151 -9.22 4.40 2.01
N PHE A 152 -9.30 5.68 1.66
CA PHE A 152 -10.43 6.54 2.04
C PHE A 152 -11.11 7.12 0.79
N SER A 153 -12.44 7.21 0.79
CA SER A 153 -13.20 7.82 -0.30
C SER A 153 -12.91 9.32 -0.46
N PRO A 154 -13.17 9.93 -1.62
CA PRO A 154 -12.94 11.35 -1.85
C PRO A 154 -13.69 12.29 -0.91
N ASP A 155 -14.87 11.89 -0.47
CA ASP A 155 -15.67 12.64 0.51
C ASP A 155 -15.29 12.35 1.96
N ASN A 156 -14.30 11.46 2.19
CA ASN A 156 -13.81 11.04 3.50
C ASN A 156 -14.89 10.41 4.41
N ARG A 157 -15.92 9.80 3.82
CA ARG A 157 -17.01 9.13 4.55
C ARG A 157 -16.95 7.63 4.51
N THR A 158 -16.07 7.06 3.67
CA THR A 158 -15.88 5.61 3.56
C THR A 158 -14.42 5.26 3.76
N MET A 159 -14.17 4.29 4.63
CA MET A 159 -12.89 3.62 4.77
C MET A 159 -13.00 2.24 4.12
N TYR A 160 -12.04 1.88 3.28
CA TYR A 160 -11.89 0.55 2.69
C TYR A 160 -10.74 -0.19 3.36
N HIS A 161 -10.87 -1.50 3.46
CA HIS A 161 -9.84 -2.37 4.02
C HIS A 161 -9.94 -3.77 3.39
N ALA A 162 -8.81 -4.44 3.18
CA ALA A 162 -8.74 -5.82 2.77
C ALA A 162 -7.99 -6.66 3.83
N ASP A 163 -8.45 -7.87 4.07
CA ASP A 163 -7.65 -8.91 4.71
C ASP A 163 -7.27 -9.94 3.65
N THR A 164 -6.02 -9.92 3.23
CA THR A 164 -5.54 -10.71 2.08
C THR A 164 -5.82 -12.21 2.20
N PRO A 165 -5.60 -12.88 3.35
CA PRO A 165 -5.94 -14.30 3.50
C PRO A 165 -7.44 -14.61 3.49
N SER A 166 -8.27 -13.63 3.82
CA SER A 166 -9.73 -13.82 3.74
C SER A 166 -10.28 -13.70 2.33
N HIS A 167 -9.50 -13.16 1.38
CA HIS A 167 -9.89 -12.85 0.01
C HIS A 167 -11.05 -11.85 -0.07
N ARG A 168 -11.12 -10.90 0.88
CA ARG A 168 -12.24 -9.97 1.00
C ARG A 168 -11.76 -8.54 1.07
N ILE A 169 -12.58 -7.66 0.50
CA ILE A 169 -12.53 -6.22 0.70
C ILE A 169 -13.78 -5.84 1.48
N THR A 170 -13.60 -5.05 2.53
CA THR A 170 -14.67 -4.48 3.36
C THR A 170 -14.69 -2.97 3.23
N ARG A 171 -15.84 -2.38 3.45
CA ARG A 171 -16.02 -0.93 3.60
C ARG A 171 -16.68 -0.63 4.93
N PHE A 172 -16.41 0.55 5.44
CA PHE A 172 -16.95 1.07 6.69
C PHE A 172 -17.44 2.50 6.47
N ASP A 173 -18.48 2.89 7.17
CA ASP A 173 -18.78 4.31 7.36
C ASP A 173 -17.67 4.93 8.20
N PHE A 174 -17.12 6.06 7.75
CA PHE A 174 -15.98 6.71 8.38
C PHE A 174 -16.31 8.17 8.72
N ASP A 175 -15.98 8.58 9.93
CA ASP A 175 -16.02 9.96 10.36
C ASP A 175 -14.62 10.55 10.40
N ALA A 176 -14.28 11.38 9.42
CA ALA A 176 -12.97 12.00 9.31
C ALA A 176 -12.67 13.00 10.45
N GLN A 177 -13.67 13.52 11.17
CA GLN A 177 -13.42 14.43 12.29
C GLN A 177 -12.91 13.68 13.51
N THR A 178 -13.58 12.58 13.85
CA THR A 178 -13.28 11.80 15.07
C THR A 178 -12.32 10.63 14.80
N GLY A 179 -12.22 10.15 13.54
CA GLY A 179 -11.55 8.91 13.19
C GLY A 179 -12.29 7.67 13.70
N SER A 180 -13.59 7.77 13.92
CA SER A 180 -14.42 6.60 14.20
C SER A 180 -14.92 5.96 12.92
N PHE A 181 -15.14 4.66 12.97
CA PHE A 181 -15.68 3.88 11.85
C PHE A 181 -16.68 2.85 12.35
N SER A 182 -17.67 2.54 11.52
CA SER A 182 -18.79 1.67 11.88
C SER A 182 -19.39 1.01 10.63
N ASN A 183 -20.46 0.26 10.79
CA ASN A 183 -21.25 -0.31 9.70
C ASN A 183 -20.39 -1.11 8.70
N GLN A 184 -19.61 -2.07 9.22
CA GLN A 184 -18.77 -2.96 8.40
C GLN A 184 -19.63 -3.74 7.39
N GLN A 185 -19.29 -3.63 6.12
CA GLN A 185 -19.95 -4.31 5.01
C GLN A 185 -18.91 -4.96 4.09
N GLU A 186 -19.20 -6.16 3.59
CA GLU A 186 -18.41 -6.75 2.51
C GLU A 186 -18.64 -5.92 1.23
N LEU A 187 -17.57 -5.37 0.66
CA LEU A 187 -17.61 -4.73 -0.65
C LEU A 187 -17.48 -5.77 -1.77
N ARG A 188 -16.52 -6.68 -1.63
CA ARG A 188 -16.25 -7.74 -2.60
C ARG A 188 -15.55 -8.93 -1.96
N ALA A 189 -15.93 -10.14 -2.36
CA ALA A 189 -15.21 -11.38 -2.08
C ALA A 189 -14.66 -11.99 -3.37
N PHE A 190 -13.53 -12.70 -3.26
CA PHE A 190 -12.86 -13.37 -4.38
C PHE A 190 -12.72 -14.87 -4.08
N SER A 191 -12.58 -15.68 -5.13
CA SER A 191 -12.37 -17.12 -4.99
C SER A 191 -11.09 -17.41 -4.18
N LYS A 192 -11.20 -18.38 -3.29
CA LYS A 192 -10.05 -18.94 -2.56
C LYS A 192 -9.44 -20.17 -3.25
N ASP A 193 -10.11 -20.68 -4.28
CA ASP A 193 -9.64 -21.84 -5.02
C ASP A 193 -8.50 -21.45 -5.97
N LYS A 194 -7.27 -21.64 -5.49
CA LYS A 194 -6.05 -21.36 -6.26
C LYS A 194 -5.85 -22.30 -7.45
N THR A 195 -6.60 -23.37 -7.52
CA THR A 195 -6.52 -24.35 -8.61
C THR A 195 -7.49 -24.06 -9.75
N ALA A 196 -8.44 -23.16 -9.52
CA ALA A 196 -9.39 -22.75 -10.53
C ALA A 196 -8.68 -22.01 -11.69
N PRO A 197 -9.01 -22.34 -12.95
CA PRO A 197 -8.37 -21.73 -14.13
C PRO A 197 -8.54 -20.20 -14.20
N ASP A 198 -9.59 -19.68 -13.57
CA ASP A 198 -9.92 -18.25 -13.46
C ASP A 198 -9.50 -17.60 -12.14
N TYR A 199 -8.63 -18.29 -11.37
CA TYR A 199 -8.12 -17.71 -10.12
C TYR A 199 -7.49 -16.36 -10.36
N GLY A 200 -8.09 -15.34 -9.80
CA GLY A 200 -7.73 -13.94 -10.06
C GLY A 200 -6.88 -13.28 -8.98
N GLY A 201 -6.34 -14.06 -8.04
CA GLY A 201 -5.56 -13.54 -6.93
C GLY A 201 -6.42 -13.10 -5.75
N ARG A 202 -5.77 -12.43 -4.82
CA ARG A 202 -6.36 -11.94 -3.57
C ARG A 202 -6.00 -10.46 -3.37
N PRO A 203 -6.89 -9.67 -2.75
CA PRO A 203 -6.66 -8.24 -2.60
C PRO A 203 -5.44 -7.95 -1.71
N ASP A 204 -4.62 -7.02 -2.15
CA ASP A 204 -3.44 -6.51 -1.47
C ASP A 204 -3.56 -4.99 -1.30
N GLY A 205 -2.54 -4.20 -1.55
CA GLY A 205 -2.56 -2.75 -1.41
C GLY A 205 -3.42 -2.04 -2.46
N ALA A 206 -3.96 -0.87 -2.11
CA ALA A 206 -4.95 -0.17 -2.92
C ALA A 206 -4.82 1.35 -2.90
N ALA A 207 -5.51 2.00 -3.84
CA ALA A 207 -5.73 3.45 -3.88
C ALA A 207 -7.13 3.77 -4.41
N VAL A 208 -7.63 4.97 -4.11
CA VAL A 208 -8.91 5.47 -4.62
C VAL A 208 -8.67 6.61 -5.60
N ASP A 209 -9.35 6.58 -6.76
CA ASP A 209 -9.29 7.63 -7.76
C ASP A 209 -10.19 8.85 -7.40
N SER A 210 -10.10 9.90 -8.21
CA SER A 210 -10.87 11.13 -8.00
C SER A 210 -12.38 10.96 -8.19
N GLU A 211 -12.81 9.89 -8.85
CA GLU A 211 -14.23 9.53 -9.05
C GLU A 211 -14.76 8.60 -7.95
N GLY A 212 -13.89 8.19 -7.00
CA GLY A 212 -14.24 7.33 -5.87
C GLY A 212 -14.10 5.84 -6.13
N ASN A 213 -13.53 5.43 -7.28
CA ASN A 213 -13.34 4.02 -7.57
C ASN A 213 -12.09 3.48 -6.86
N TYR A 214 -12.19 2.27 -6.35
CA TYR A 214 -11.15 1.58 -5.61
C TYR A 214 -10.31 0.72 -6.55
N TRP A 215 -9.01 1.01 -6.64
CA TRP A 215 -8.03 0.28 -7.43
C TRP A 215 -7.20 -0.60 -6.52
N VAL A 216 -7.16 -1.89 -6.78
CA VAL A 216 -6.50 -2.85 -5.89
C VAL A 216 -5.59 -3.80 -6.64
N ALA A 217 -4.39 -4.01 -6.09
CA ALA A 217 -3.46 -5.03 -6.53
C ALA A 217 -3.99 -6.42 -6.15
N MET A 218 -4.00 -7.33 -7.12
CA MET A 218 -4.44 -8.70 -6.90
C MET A 218 -3.22 -9.62 -6.80
N PHE A 219 -2.73 -9.80 -5.58
CA PHE A 219 -1.58 -10.67 -5.29
C PHE A 219 -1.82 -12.09 -5.80
N GLU A 220 -0.86 -12.71 -6.48
CA GLU A 220 -0.97 -13.98 -7.20
C GLU A 220 -1.92 -13.95 -8.42
N GLY A 221 -2.51 -12.79 -8.74
CA GLY A 221 -3.49 -12.64 -9.81
C GLY A 221 -2.95 -11.99 -11.08
N ALA A 222 -1.72 -11.50 -11.09
CA ALA A 222 -1.09 -10.81 -12.22
C ALA A 222 -1.95 -9.66 -12.79
N ARG A 223 -2.64 -8.91 -11.93
CA ARG A 223 -3.56 -7.84 -12.36
C ARG A 223 -3.82 -6.80 -11.29
N ILE A 224 -4.26 -5.65 -11.74
CA ILE A 224 -4.97 -4.64 -10.94
C ILE A 224 -6.44 -4.69 -11.37
N ILE A 225 -7.37 -4.54 -10.44
CA ILE A 225 -8.77 -4.34 -10.76
C ILE A 225 -9.25 -2.99 -10.25
N LYS A 226 -10.19 -2.39 -10.98
CA LYS A 226 -10.90 -1.18 -10.59
C LYS A 226 -12.32 -1.56 -10.17
N LEU A 227 -12.70 -1.19 -8.96
CA LEU A 227 -14.05 -1.41 -8.43
C LEU A 227 -14.79 -0.09 -8.25
N SER A 228 -16.07 -0.10 -8.54
CA SER A 228 -16.96 1.01 -8.16
C SER A 228 -17.11 1.08 -6.64
N PRO A 229 -17.62 2.20 -6.08
CA PRO A 229 -17.98 2.27 -4.66
C PRO A 229 -19.01 1.22 -4.21
N ALA A 230 -19.73 0.61 -5.15
CA ALA A 230 -20.67 -0.50 -4.92
C ALA A 230 -20.03 -1.89 -5.02
N GLY A 231 -18.72 -1.98 -5.36
CA GLY A 231 -17.99 -3.25 -5.50
C GLY A 231 -18.11 -3.92 -6.88
N GLU A 232 -18.68 -3.25 -7.87
CA GLU A 232 -18.73 -3.72 -9.25
C GLU A 232 -17.36 -3.57 -9.91
N GLN A 233 -16.88 -4.60 -10.62
CA GLN A 233 -15.62 -4.50 -11.37
C GLN A 233 -15.84 -3.69 -12.66
N LEU A 234 -15.17 -2.55 -12.74
CA LEU A 234 -15.27 -1.60 -13.85
C LEU A 234 -14.17 -1.81 -14.88
N ASP A 235 -12.97 -2.20 -14.46
CA ASP A 235 -11.81 -2.35 -15.33
C ASP A 235 -10.81 -3.36 -14.75
N GLU A 236 -9.88 -3.82 -15.60
CA GLU A 236 -8.79 -4.71 -15.24
C GLU A 236 -7.55 -4.39 -16.06
N ILE A 237 -6.40 -4.31 -15.40
CA ILE A 237 -5.08 -4.16 -16.03
C ILE A 237 -4.27 -5.42 -15.78
N ARG A 238 -3.98 -6.19 -16.84
CA ARG A 238 -3.07 -7.34 -16.76
C ARG A 238 -1.62 -6.87 -16.62
N LEU A 239 -0.86 -7.58 -15.79
CA LEU A 239 0.50 -7.21 -15.44
C LEU A 239 1.51 -8.29 -15.82
N PRO A 240 2.73 -7.90 -16.21
CA PRO A 240 3.85 -8.84 -16.46
C PRO A 240 4.55 -9.27 -15.15
N VAL A 241 3.87 -9.21 -14.02
CA VAL A 241 4.30 -9.69 -12.69
C VAL A 241 3.17 -10.47 -12.06
N LYS A 242 3.48 -11.61 -11.41
CA LYS A 242 2.47 -12.48 -10.80
C LYS A 242 1.86 -11.87 -9.54
N CYS A 243 2.71 -11.23 -8.74
CA CYS A 243 2.38 -10.75 -7.41
C CYS A 243 2.54 -9.23 -7.31
N PRO A 244 1.64 -8.42 -7.93
CA PRO A 244 1.57 -7.01 -7.60
C PRO A 244 1.19 -6.86 -6.13
N THR A 245 1.76 -5.86 -5.46
CA THR A 245 1.56 -5.65 -4.02
C THR A 245 0.70 -4.41 -3.74
N MET A 246 1.01 -3.27 -4.35
CA MET A 246 0.26 -2.05 -4.10
C MET A 246 0.26 -1.12 -5.31
N VAL A 247 -0.68 -0.17 -5.32
CA VAL A 247 -0.79 0.87 -6.34
C VAL A 247 -0.81 2.26 -5.72
N ALA A 248 -0.25 3.24 -6.46
CA ALA A 248 -0.40 4.66 -6.14
C ALA A 248 -0.50 5.50 -7.40
N PHE A 249 -1.31 6.54 -7.35
CA PHE A 249 -1.39 7.53 -8.40
C PHE A 249 -0.29 8.57 -8.25
N GLY A 250 0.33 8.94 -9.37
CA GLY A 250 1.36 9.96 -9.40
C GLY A 250 1.51 10.60 -10.78
N GLY A 251 2.63 11.30 -10.97
CA GLY A 251 2.81 12.17 -12.12
C GLY A 251 2.15 13.54 -11.90
N ALA A 252 2.49 14.52 -12.71
CA ALA A 252 2.01 15.89 -12.56
C ALA A 252 0.47 16.02 -12.64
N ASP A 253 -0.18 15.13 -13.38
CA ASP A 253 -1.63 15.09 -13.56
C ASP A 253 -2.33 13.97 -12.77
N LEU A 254 -1.59 13.25 -11.91
CA LEU A 254 -2.05 12.10 -11.13
C LEU A 254 -2.71 10.99 -11.96
N ARG A 255 -2.32 10.84 -13.24
CA ARG A 255 -2.84 9.81 -14.15
C ARG A 255 -1.81 8.72 -14.47
N THR A 256 -0.70 8.68 -13.77
CA THR A 256 0.23 7.56 -13.80
C THR A 256 -0.04 6.67 -12.59
N LEU A 257 -0.48 5.45 -12.82
CA LEU A 257 -0.61 4.45 -11.77
C LEU A 257 0.72 3.73 -11.64
N TYR A 258 1.41 3.90 -10.52
CA TYR A 258 2.61 3.17 -10.16
C TYR A 258 2.23 1.90 -9.41
N ILE A 259 2.95 0.80 -9.67
CA ILE A 259 2.60 -0.53 -9.16
C ILE A 259 3.87 -1.17 -8.64
N THR A 260 3.89 -1.51 -7.35
CA THR A 260 4.94 -2.31 -6.73
C THR A 260 4.64 -3.80 -6.86
N SER A 261 5.65 -4.65 -6.70
CA SER A 261 5.49 -6.10 -6.78
C SER A 261 6.52 -6.83 -5.91
N ALA A 262 6.22 -8.10 -5.60
CA ALA A 262 7.11 -8.99 -4.86
C ALA A 262 8.05 -9.74 -5.80
N GLY A 263 9.36 -9.74 -5.48
CA GLY A 263 10.42 -10.46 -6.18
C GLY A 263 10.90 -11.72 -5.46
N ASN A 264 10.55 -11.94 -4.19
CA ASN A 264 10.90 -13.11 -3.39
C ASN A 264 10.05 -14.34 -3.77
N ARG A 265 10.06 -14.67 -5.08
CA ARG A 265 9.23 -15.73 -5.65
C ARG A 265 10.09 -16.95 -6.04
N LYS A 266 9.44 -18.09 -6.24
CA LYS A 266 10.11 -19.32 -6.69
C LYS A 266 10.72 -19.12 -8.09
N ALA A 267 11.79 -19.83 -8.38
CA ALA A 267 12.52 -19.70 -9.65
C ALA A 267 11.63 -19.92 -10.89
N GLU A 268 10.69 -20.86 -10.79
CA GLU A 268 9.77 -21.18 -11.88
C GLU A 268 8.83 -19.98 -12.16
N GLU A 269 8.33 -19.31 -11.09
CA GLU A 269 7.48 -18.12 -11.23
C GLU A 269 8.29 -16.93 -11.76
N LEU A 270 9.55 -16.77 -11.34
CA LEU A 270 10.42 -15.71 -11.85
C LEU A 270 10.79 -15.92 -13.33
N ALA A 271 10.89 -17.18 -13.79
CA ALA A 271 11.10 -17.48 -15.19
C ALA A 271 9.89 -17.11 -16.06
N GLU A 272 8.66 -17.31 -15.55
CA GLU A 272 7.41 -16.93 -16.21
C GLU A 272 7.18 -15.42 -16.13
N TYR A 273 7.50 -14.79 -14.99
CA TYR A 273 7.29 -13.36 -14.70
C TYR A 273 8.61 -12.64 -14.38
N PRO A 274 9.49 -12.42 -15.38
CA PRO A 274 10.85 -11.91 -15.14
C PRO A 274 10.93 -10.46 -14.68
N LEU A 275 9.80 -9.74 -14.66
CA LEU A 275 9.69 -8.38 -14.12
C LEU A 275 9.27 -8.34 -12.65
N SER A 276 9.07 -9.49 -12.00
CA SER A 276 8.71 -9.56 -10.57
C SER A 276 9.71 -8.81 -9.70
N GLY A 277 9.20 -8.08 -8.70
CA GLY A 277 9.96 -7.18 -7.83
C GLY A 277 10.22 -5.79 -8.42
N ARG A 278 10.01 -5.56 -9.72
CA ARG A 278 10.21 -4.24 -10.32
C ARG A 278 9.05 -3.31 -10.06
N LEU A 279 9.34 -2.03 -10.08
CA LEU A 279 8.32 -0.98 -10.08
C LEU A 279 7.81 -0.78 -11.50
N LEU A 280 6.51 -0.92 -11.66
CA LEU A 280 5.81 -0.73 -12.92
C LEU A 280 5.03 0.58 -12.93
N SER A 281 4.66 1.04 -14.12
CA SER A 281 3.75 2.16 -14.30
C SER A 281 2.83 1.95 -15.50
N VAL A 282 1.67 2.58 -15.45
CA VAL A 282 0.71 2.58 -16.55
C VAL A 282 -0.08 3.89 -16.55
N ARG A 283 -0.38 4.41 -17.73
CA ARG A 283 -1.25 5.59 -17.87
C ARG A 283 -2.72 5.18 -17.78
N VAL A 284 -3.49 5.88 -16.95
CA VAL A 284 -4.91 5.63 -16.75
C VAL A 284 -5.75 6.85 -17.11
N PRO A 285 -7.01 6.66 -17.55
CA PRO A 285 -7.85 7.76 -18.05
C PRO A 285 -8.38 8.67 -16.92
N VAL A 286 -8.46 8.16 -15.68
CA VAL A 286 -8.93 8.89 -14.50
C VAL A 286 -7.75 9.36 -13.68
N ALA A 287 -7.83 10.56 -13.12
CA ALA A 287 -6.82 11.04 -12.18
C ALA A 287 -7.02 10.37 -10.80
N GLY A 288 -5.92 10.12 -10.10
CA GLY A 288 -5.97 9.75 -8.70
C GLY A 288 -6.21 10.95 -7.77
N ARG A 289 -6.03 10.69 -6.50
CA ARG A 289 -5.98 11.73 -5.45
C ARG A 289 -4.58 11.76 -4.85
N LEU A 290 -4.16 12.96 -4.51
CA LEU A 290 -2.95 13.09 -3.72
C LEU A 290 -3.21 12.52 -2.31
N GLU A 291 -2.32 11.64 -1.85
CA GLU A 291 -2.38 11.11 -0.49
C GLU A 291 -2.23 12.27 0.52
N ALA A 292 -3.01 12.24 1.59
CA ALA A 292 -2.88 13.20 2.66
C ALA A 292 -1.51 13.11 3.35
N ALA A 293 -1.06 14.16 4.00
CA ALA A 293 0.17 14.15 4.78
C ALA A 293 -0.14 13.94 6.26
N TYR A 294 0.73 13.21 6.95
CA TYR A 294 0.70 13.09 8.40
C TYR A 294 0.97 14.45 9.04
N VAL A 295 0.18 14.78 10.06
CA VAL A 295 0.30 16.02 10.84
C VAL A 295 0.75 15.68 12.27
N GLU A 296 1.88 16.26 12.67
CA GLU A 296 2.46 16.09 14.02
C GLU A 296 1.69 16.84 15.10
#